data_da411fd1952eff038f68546ba8bd1fd9
#
_entry.id   da411fd1952eff038f68546ba8bd1fd9
#
_cell.length_a   1.000
_cell.length_b   1.000
_cell.length_c   1.000
_cell.angle_alpha   90.00
_cell.angle_beta   90.00
_cell.angle_gamma   90.00
#
_symmetry.space_group_name_H-M   'P 1'
#
loop_
_entity.id
_entity.type
_entity.pdbx_description
1 polymer ?
#
loop_
_entity_poly.entity_id
_entity_poly.type
_entity_poly.pdbx_seq_one_letter_code
_entity_poly.pdbx_strand_id
1 'polypeptide(L)'
;RALADDYVATIALNCFGRERQVQRHLSKGFRDIWDELEQMRMEQKHAFLRDEVLHVQHLLEHRNRAMRVPETVQALKRDSRRAQPESEPASTPSVRRSRTREAQPQLAEMWAHRASSKAYELMLRGRQDLPIYQARDTILQSVATSQVVVLSGETGCGKSTQLPAYLMEDCLARGEPCKIYVTEPRRISAISLAERVSQEMGEAPRSVGSAESLVGYAIRLESQIGANARLIYATTGIVLRMLESSVLDDVTHIIVDEVHERSIESDFLLIVLKTLMHERPDLKIVLM
;
A
#
# COMPACT_ATOMS: atom_id res chain seq x y z
N ARG A 1 -13.92 32.39 40.32
CA ARG A 1 -14.79 31.21 40.15
C ARG A 1 -15.35 31.21 38.70
N ALA A 2 -16.02 32.32 38.25
CA ALA A 2 -16.54 32.41 36.86
C ALA A 2 -15.46 32.19 35.78
N LEU A 3 -14.28 32.77 35.92
CA LEU A 3 -13.16 32.58 35.00
C LEU A 3 -12.67 31.13 34.92
N ALA A 4 -12.72 30.39 36.04
CA ALA A 4 -12.33 28.98 36.09
C ALA A 4 -13.39 28.10 35.40
N ASP A 5 -14.67 28.43 35.59
CA ASP A 5 -15.77 27.71 34.96
C ASP A 5 -15.76 27.92 33.44
N ASP A 6 -15.46 29.16 32.96
CA ASP A 6 -15.30 29.50 31.55
C ASP A 6 -14.09 28.79 30.92
N TYR A 7 -12.98 28.65 31.63
CA TYR A 7 -11.80 27.92 31.18
C TYR A 7 -12.09 26.44 30.97
N VAL A 8 -12.76 25.82 31.98
CA VAL A 8 -13.19 24.41 31.91
C VAL A 8 -14.16 24.19 30.74
N ALA A 9 -15.12 25.11 30.53
CA ALA A 9 -16.03 25.05 29.39
C ALA A 9 -15.33 25.14 28.07
N THR A 10 -14.29 25.98 27.94
CA THR A 10 -13.49 26.13 26.72
C THR A 10 -12.69 24.84 26.44
N ILE A 11 -12.11 24.20 27.46
CA ILE A 11 -11.45 22.90 27.34
C ILE A 11 -12.42 21.85 26.86
N ALA A 12 -13.60 21.75 27.47
CA ALA A 12 -14.64 20.79 27.06
C ALA A 12 -15.08 21.03 25.61
N LEU A 13 -15.30 22.27 25.20
CA LEU A 13 -15.65 22.61 23.81
C LEU A 13 -14.52 22.26 22.83
N ASN A 14 -13.25 22.49 23.21
CA ASN A 14 -12.10 22.09 22.39
C ASN A 14 -12.01 20.57 22.23
N CYS A 15 -12.33 19.81 23.27
CA CYS A 15 -12.32 18.34 23.18
C CYS A 15 -13.46 17.76 22.33
N PHE A 16 -14.65 18.35 22.37
CA PHE A 16 -15.87 17.78 21.75
C PHE A 16 -16.38 18.53 20.51
N GLY A 17 -15.97 19.77 20.28
CA GLY A 17 -16.56 20.66 19.29
C GLY A 17 -15.79 20.82 17.97
N ARG A 18 -14.74 20.02 17.71
CA ARG A 18 -13.81 20.17 16.59
C ARG A 18 -14.47 20.18 15.21
N GLU A 19 -15.43 19.32 15.00
CA GLU A 19 -16.09 19.17 13.68
C GLU A 19 -16.99 20.35 13.32
N ARG A 20 -17.32 21.23 14.28
CA ARG A 20 -18.34 22.28 14.12
C ARG A 20 -17.79 23.70 13.96
N GLN A 21 -16.48 23.90 13.83
CA GLN A 21 -15.86 25.24 13.74
C GLN A 21 -16.28 26.19 14.88
N VAL A 22 -16.47 25.65 16.09
CA VAL A 22 -16.96 26.35 17.29
C VAL A 22 -16.08 27.56 17.63
N GLN A 23 -14.79 27.50 17.39
CA GLN A 23 -13.84 28.59 17.65
C GLN A 23 -14.24 29.92 17.02
N ARG A 24 -15.01 29.94 15.91
CA ARG A 24 -15.45 31.18 15.24
C ARG A 24 -16.50 31.95 16.06
N HIS A 25 -17.19 31.27 16.96
CA HIS A 25 -18.23 31.83 17.81
C HIS A 25 -17.75 32.20 19.20
N LEU A 26 -16.48 31.94 19.54
CA LEU A 26 -15.90 32.29 20.83
C LEU A 26 -15.51 33.77 20.89
N SER A 27 -15.65 34.39 22.06
CA SER A 27 -15.09 35.72 22.31
C SER A 27 -13.56 35.71 22.24
N LYS A 28 -12.92 36.87 22.11
CA LYS A 28 -11.48 36.98 21.89
C LYS A 28 -10.67 36.24 22.96
N GLY A 29 -10.98 36.42 24.25
CA GLY A 29 -10.22 35.78 25.33
C GLY A 29 -10.33 34.25 25.33
N PHE A 30 -11.48 33.71 24.95
CA PHE A 30 -11.64 32.25 24.84
C PHE A 30 -11.02 31.67 23.56
N ARG A 31 -10.89 32.47 22.51
CA ARG A 31 -10.19 32.08 21.29
C ARG A 31 -8.70 31.95 21.54
N ASP A 32 -8.11 32.87 22.30
CA ASP A 32 -6.70 32.81 22.67
C ASP A 32 -6.39 31.53 23.49
N ILE A 33 -7.27 31.15 24.44
CA ILE A 33 -7.17 29.88 25.17
C ILE A 33 -7.32 28.66 24.21
N TRP A 34 -8.24 28.73 23.27
CA TRP A 34 -8.44 27.67 22.29
C TRP A 34 -7.17 27.44 21.45
N ASP A 35 -6.58 28.51 20.95
CA ASP A 35 -5.39 28.46 20.10
C ASP A 35 -4.18 27.92 20.91
N GLU A 36 -4.05 28.28 22.17
CA GLU A 36 -3.03 27.73 23.07
C GLU A 36 -3.21 26.22 23.30
N LEU A 37 -4.44 25.76 23.52
CA LEU A 37 -4.77 24.33 23.66
C LEU A 37 -4.48 23.55 22.36
N GLU A 38 -4.79 24.12 21.20
CA GLU A 38 -4.48 23.49 19.90
C GLU A 38 -2.96 23.43 19.67
N GLN A 39 -2.22 24.47 20.04
CA GLN A 39 -0.76 24.46 19.93
C GLN A 39 -0.12 23.40 20.83
N MET A 40 -0.51 23.35 22.12
CA MET A 40 -0.01 22.32 23.06
C MET A 40 -0.29 20.91 22.54
N ARG A 41 -1.46 20.69 21.97
CA ARG A 41 -1.84 19.39 21.41
C ARG A 41 -1.03 19.04 20.16
N MET A 42 -0.77 20.01 19.28
CA MET A 42 0.09 19.79 18.13
C MET A 42 1.52 19.46 18.56
N GLU A 43 2.04 20.13 19.57
CA GLU A 43 3.37 19.86 20.13
C GLU A 43 3.45 18.46 20.76
N GLN A 44 2.40 18.03 21.52
CA GLN A 44 2.32 16.68 22.06
C GLN A 44 2.25 15.63 20.96
N LYS A 45 1.45 15.88 19.91
CA LYS A 45 1.35 14.98 18.76
C LYS A 45 2.68 14.87 18.02
N HIS A 46 3.40 15.99 17.85
CA HIS A 46 4.73 16.00 17.22
C HIS A 46 5.79 15.32 18.08
N ALA A 47 5.72 15.43 19.41
CA ALA A 47 6.60 14.71 20.31
C ALA A 47 6.37 13.20 20.25
N PHE A 48 5.11 12.78 20.34
CA PHE A 48 4.71 11.37 20.22
C PHE A 48 5.14 10.75 18.87
N LEU A 49 4.91 11.45 17.75
CA LEU A 49 5.36 10.99 16.43
C LEU A 49 6.89 10.90 16.33
N ARG A 50 7.63 11.80 16.97
CA ARG A 50 9.10 11.71 17.01
C ARG A 50 9.59 10.48 17.76
N ASP A 51 8.99 10.18 18.90
CA ASP A 51 9.35 9.02 19.72
C ASP A 51 9.01 7.70 18.99
N GLU A 52 7.87 7.64 18.29
CA GLU A 52 7.53 6.49 17.46
C GLU A 52 8.50 6.31 16.28
N VAL A 53 8.86 7.39 15.59
CA VAL A 53 9.83 7.33 14.48
C VAL A 53 11.19 6.86 14.98
N LEU A 54 11.67 7.36 16.13
CA LEU A 54 12.91 6.91 16.74
C LEU A 54 12.85 5.43 17.16
N HIS A 55 11.72 4.99 17.71
CA HIS A 55 11.51 3.59 18.07
C HIS A 55 11.56 2.68 16.84
N VAL A 56 10.88 3.07 15.76
CA VAL A 56 10.91 2.36 14.47
C VAL A 56 12.31 2.32 13.88
N GLN A 57 13.04 3.45 13.90
CA GLN A 57 14.42 3.49 13.43
C GLN A 57 15.31 2.53 14.23
N HIS A 58 15.17 2.50 15.55
CA HIS A 58 15.89 1.58 16.42
C HIS A 58 15.58 0.11 16.11
N LEU A 59 14.30 -0.22 15.88
CA LEU A 59 13.89 -1.58 15.48
C LEU A 59 14.48 -1.97 14.12
N LEU A 60 14.50 -1.05 13.15
CA LEU A 60 15.11 -1.28 11.84
C LEU A 60 16.62 -1.47 11.93
N GLU A 61 17.30 -0.68 12.75
CA GLU A 61 18.74 -0.86 13.01
C GLU A 61 19.05 -2.19 13.70
N HIS A 62 18.22 -2.59 14.66
CA HIS A 62 18.36 -3.87 15.35
C HIS A 62 18.16 -5.04 14.40
N ARG A 63 17.17 -4.96 13.52
CA ARG A 63 16.95 -5.93 12.43
C ARG A 63 18.14 -6.00 11.49
N ASN A 64 18.66 -4.86 11.05
CA ASN A 64 19.79 -4.79 10.13
C ASN A 64 21.08 -5.33 10.77
N ARG A 65 21.25 -5.18 12.10
CA ARG A 65 22.34 -5.85 12.85
C ARG A 65 22.16 -7.36 12.95
N ALA A 66 20.93 -7.81 13.19
CA ALA A 66 20.61 -9.25 13.27
C ALA A 66 20.74 -9.95 11.91
N MET A 67 20.53 -9.26 10.81
CA MET A 67 20.72 -9.78 9.44
C MET A 67 22.17 -9.72 8.95
N ARG A 68 23.08 -9.05 9.65
CA ARG A 68 24.51 -9.17 9.34
C ARG A 68 24.96 -10.57 9.68
N VAL A 69 25.19 -11.37 8.64
CA VAL A 69 25.76 -12.72 8.75
C VAL A 69 27.05 -12.62 9.57
N PRO A 70 27.19 -13.38 10.68
CA PRO A 70 28.40 -13.35 11.49
C PRO A 70 29.64 -13.56 10.61
N GLU A 71 30.72 -12.84 10.89
CA GLU A 71 31.99 -12.93 10.13
C GLU A 71 32.50 -14.35 10.01
N THR A 72 32.23 -15.21 11.01
CA THR A 72 32.52 -16.65 11.00
C THR A 72 31.87 -17.40 9.86
N VAL A 73 30.63 -17.04 9.46
CA VAL A 73 29.95 -17.69 8.32
C VAL A 73 30.48 -17.16 6.99
N GLN A 74 30.97 -15.91 6.96
CA GLN A 74 31.66 -15.36 5.80
C GLN A 74 33.04 -16.00 5.59
N ALA A 75 33.76 -16.34 6.68
CA ALA A 75 35.01 -17.03 6.62
C ALA A 75 34.85 -18.46 6.07
N LEU A 76 33.82 -19.20 6.52
CA LEU A 76 33.53 -20.56 6.02
C LEU A 76 33.14 -20.56 4.52
N LYS A 77 32.50 -19.50 4.03
CA LYS A 77 32.22 -19.33 2.59
C LYS A 77 33.46 -18.94 1.77
N ARG A 78 34.48 -18.36 2.41
CA ARG A 78 35.77 -18.07 1.75
C ARG A 78 36.65 -19.31 1.59
N ASP A 79 36.65 -20.21 2.55
CA ASP A 79 37.43 -21.44 2.48
C ASP A 79 36.89 -22.45 1.44
N SER A 80 35.56 -22.51 1.27
CA SER A 80 34.94 -23.34 0.21
C SER A 80 35.12 -22.81 -1.22
N ARG A 81 35.57 -21.57 -1.40
CA ARG A 81 35.85 -20.95 -2.72
C ARG A 81 37.32 -21.07 -3.14
N ARG A 82 38.20 -21.57 -2.27
CA ARG A 82 39.65 -21.71 -2.59
C ARG A 82 39.99 -22.87 -3.48
N ALA A 83 39.03 -23.67 -3.90
CA ALA A 83 39.20 -24.87 -4.73
C ALA A 83 38.78 -24.72 -6.19
N GLN A 84 38.66 -23.51 -6.75
CA GLN A 84 38.46 -23.29 -8.19
C GLN A 84 39.35 -22.13 -8.70
N PRO A 85 39.91 -22.22 -9.92
CA PRO A 85 40.93 -21.30 -10.39
C PRO A 85 40.36 -19.92 -10.81
N GLU A 86 41.23 -18.94 -10.71
CA GLU A 86 41.06 -17.51 -10.89
C GLU A 86 40.43 -17.10 -12.25
N SER A 87 39.40 -16.24 -12.18
CA SER A 87 39.11 -15.26 -13.23
C SER A 87 38.39 -14.04 -12.66
N GLU A 88 39.11 -12.92 -12.69
CA GLU A 88 38.74 -11.49 -12.71
C GLU A 88 38.16 -10.76 -11.49
N PRO A 89 38.42 -9.43 -11.34
CA PRO A 89 38.39 -8.72 -10.07
C PRO A 89 37.01 -8.20 -9.68
N ALA A 90 36.79 -8.23 -8.37
CA ALA A 90 35.59 -7.78 -7.70
C ALA A 90 35.23 -6.32 -7.99
N SER A 91 34.08 -6.09 -8.57
CA SER A 91 33.41 -4.80 -8.67
C SER A 91 32.66 -4.45 -7.37
N THR A 92 32.73 -3.18 -7.01
CA THR A 92 32.04 -2.40 -6.00
C THR A 92 30.62 -2.84 -5.64
N PRO A 93 30.10 -2.56 -4.42
CA PRO A 93 28.76 -2.93 -4.00
C PRO A 93 27.73 -2.30 -4.93
N SER A 94 27.10 -3.12 -5.75
CA SER A 94 26.07 -2.69 -6.69
C SER A 94 24.81 -2.27 -5.91
N VAL A 95 24.44 -1.01 -6.04
CA VAL A 95 23.05 -0.56 -5.96
C VAL A 95 22.21 -1.64 -6.66
N ARG A 96 21.24 -2.25 -5.97
CA ARG A 96 20.32 -3.22 -6.56
C ARG A 96 19.71 -2.58 -7.79
N ARG A 97 20.21 -2.98 -8.97
CA ARG A 97 19.70 -2.53 -10.26
C ARG A 97 18.22 -2.87 -10.32
N SER A 98 17.39 -1.89 -10.66
CA SER A 98 16.04 -2.08 -11.13
C SER A 98 16.03 -3.33 -12.03
N ARG A 99 15.34 -4.40 -11.58
CA ARG A 99 15.13 -5.57 -12.42
C ARG A 99 14.24 -5.13 -13.55
N THR A 100 14.82 -4.94 -14.72
CA THR A 100 14.06 -4.81 -15.97
C THR A 100 13.26 -6.10 -16.13
N ARG A 101 11.95 -5.99 -15.89
CA ARG A 101 11.05 -7.14 -16.02
C ARG A 101 10.86 -7.37 -17.51
N GLU A 102 11.41 -8.46 -18.01
CA GLU A 102 11.22 -8.84 -19.40
C GLU A 102 9.75 -9.13 -19.65
N ALA A 103 9.23 -8.58 -20.75
CA ALA A 103 7.86 -8.85 -21.17
C ALA A 103 7.69 -10.34 -21.48
N GLN A 104 6.60 -10.92 -21.01
CA GLN A 104 6.21 -12.32 -21.20
C GLN A 104 5.02 -12.38 -22.16
N PRO A 105 5.22 -12.71 -23.44
CA PRO A 105 4.14 -12.75 -24.44
C PRO A 105 2.96 -13.65 -24.01
N GLN A 106 3.24 -14.71 -23.26
CA GLN A 106 2.24 -15.63 -22.75
C GLN A 106 1.21 -14.95 -21.81
N LEU A 107 1.65 -13.92 -21.04
CA LEU A 107 0.73 -13.15 -20.20
C LEU A 107 -0.23 -12.31 -21.04
N ALA A 108 0.26 -11.70 -22.11
CA ALA A 108 -0.56 -10.91 -23.02
C ALA A 108 -1.58 -11.80 -23.77
N GLU A 109 -1.16 -12.98 -24.22
CA GLU A 109 -2.05 -13.95 -24.87
C GLU A 109 -3.12 -14.46 -23.90
N MET A 110 -2.74 -14.84 -22.69
CA MET A 110 -3.66 -15.25 -21.63
C MET A 110 -4.69 -14.15 -21.35
N TRP A 111 -4.24 -12.91 -21.23
CA TRP A 111 -5.11 -11.77 -21.00
C TRP A 111 -6.04 -11.52 -22.19
N ALA A 112 -5.53 -11.52 -23.41
CA ALA A 112 -6.33 -11.34 -24.63
C ALA A 112 -7.46 -12.38 -24.71
N HIS A 113 -7.16 -13.65 -24.40
CA HIS A 113 -8.17 -14.72 -24.35
C HIS A 113 -9.22 -14.43 -23.27
N ARG A 114 -8.83 -14.00 -22.07
CA ARG A 114 -9.77 -13.67 -21.00
C ARG A 114 -10.61 -12.43 -21.34
N ALA A 115 -10.00 -11.38 -21.86
CA ALA A 115 -10.66 -10.14 -22.23
C ALA A 115 -11.72 -10.33 -23.36
N SER A 116 -11.54 -11.33 -24.21
CA SER A 116 -12.52 -11.71 -25.26
C SER A 116 -13.61 -12.64 -24.74
N SER A 117 -13.61 -13.03 -23.47
CA SER A 117 -14.63 -13.90 -22.91
C SER A 117 -15.96 -13.14 -22.71
N LYS A 118 -17.06 -13.79 -23.01
CA LYS A 118 -18.41 -13.23 -22.84
C LYS A 118 -18.70 -12.79 -21.40
N ALA A 119 -18.11 -13.50 -20.41
CA ALA A 119 -18.27 -13.17 -18.99
C ALA A 119 -17.59 -11.84 -18.66
N TYR A 120 -16.37 -11.63 -19.13
CA TYR A 120 -15.64 -10.36 -18.92
C TYR A 120 -16.34 -9.19 -19.65
N GLU A 121 -16.74 -9.37 -20.91
CA GLU A 121 -17.43 -8.32 -21.68
C GLU A 121 -18.73 -7.85 -21.01
N LEU A 122 -19.49 -8.79 -20.43
CA LEU A 122 -20.72 -8.44 -19.71
C LEU A 122 -20.43 -7.57 -18.48
N MET A 123 -19.38 -7.92 -17.71
CA MET A 123 -18.99 -7.16 -16.54
C MET A 123 -18.36 -5.80 -16.92
N LEU A 124 -17.61 -5.74 -18.01
CA LEU A 124 -16.99 -4.52 -18.50
C LEU A 124 -18.00 -3.41 -18.78
N ARG A 125 -19.19 -3.75 -19.31
CA ARG A 125 -20.25 -2.75 -19.56
C ARG A 125 -20.66 -2.03 -18.28
N GLY A 126 -20.91 -2.74 -17.20
CA GLY A 126 -21.25 -2.13 -15.91
C GLY A 126 -20.10 -1.33 -15.28
N ARG A 127 -18.86 -1.75 -15.54
CA ARG A 127 -17.65 -1.03 -15.08
C ARG A 127 -17.46 0.28 -15.83
N GLN A 128 -17.84 0.35 -17.12
CA GLN A 128 -17.78 1.56 -17.94
C GLN A 128 -18.73 2.66 -17.47
N ASP A 129 -19.81 2.31 -16.79
CA ASP A 129 -20.77 3.27 -16.23
C ASP A 129 -20.26 3.93 -14.94
N LEU A 130 -19.19 3.44 -14.34
CA LEU A 130 -18.61 4.01 -13.11
C LEU A 130 -17.89 5.33 -13.39
N PRO A 131 -18.06 6.36 -12.52
CA PRO A 131 -17.44 7.67 -12.73
C PRO A 131 -15.92 7.63 -12.94
N ILE A 132 -15.20 6.72 -12.27
CA ILE A 132 -13.75 6.59 -12.40
C ILE A 132 -13.31 6.12 -13.79
N TYR A 133 -14.21 5.52 -14.59
CA TYR A 133 -13.86 5.01 -15.91
C TYR A 133 -13.38 6.12 -16.86
N GLN A 134 -13.95 7.31 -16.76
CA GLN A 134 -13.55 8.46 -17.59
C GLN A 134 -12.11 8.91 -17.30
N ALA A 135 -11.59 8.64 -16.10
CA ALA A 135 -10.24 9.00 -15.69
C ALA A 135 -9.22 7.85 -15.89
N ARG A 136 -9.64 6.70 -16.43
CA ARG A 136 -8.82 5.48 -16.53
C ARG A 136 -7.45 5.75 -17.16
N ASP A 137 -7.40 6.35 -18.33
CA ASP A 137 -6.15 6.57 -19.06
C ASP A 137 -5.24 7.59 -18.36
N THR A 138 -5.81 8.61 -17.75
CA THR A 138 -5.08 9.60 -16.95
C THR A 138 -4.46 8.94 -15.72
N ILE A 139 -5.19 8.05 -15.05
CA ILE A 139 -4.71 7.29 -13.89
C ILE A 139 -3.53 6.40 -14.30
N LEU A 140 -3.69 5.60 -15.36
CA LEU A 140 -2.65 4.72 -15.86
C LEU A 140 -1.37 5.49 -16.23
N GLN A 141 -1.51 6.62 -16.93
CA GLN A 141 -0.39 7.47 -17.29
C GLN A 141 0.30 8.05 -16.04
N SER A 142 -0.47 8.51 -15.05
CA SER A 142 0.06 9.07 -13.81
C SER A 142 0.88 8.03 -13.03
N VAL A 143 0.39 6.79 -12.92
CA VAL A 143 1.11 5.71 -12.24
C VAL A 143 2.34 5.28 -13.05
N ALA A 144 2.26 5.26 -14.37
CA ALA A 144 3.42 4.93 -15.21
C ALA A 144 4.57 5.93 -15.01
N THR A 145 4.25 7.24 -14.96
CA THR A 145 5.25 8.32 -14.92
C THR A 145 5.74 8.67 -13.51
N SER A 146 4.94 8.40 -12.47
CA SER A 146 5.25 8.76 -11.08
C SER A 146 5.44 7.51 -10.21
N GLN A 147 6.31 7.61 -9.21
CA GLN A 147 6.50 6.53 -8.23
C GLN A 147 5.36 6.51 -7.20
N VAL A 148 4.85 7.68 -6.84
CA VAL A 148 3.72 7.84 -5.90
C VAL A 148 2.63 8.65 -6.56
N VAL A 149 1.39 8.15 -6.46
CA VAL A 149 0.19 8.83 -6.94
C VAL A 149 -0.83 8.90 -5.81
N VAL A 150 -1.47 10.04 -5.66
CA VAL A 150 -2.61 10.22 -4.74
C VAL A 150 -3.86 10.36 -5.58
N LEU A 151 -4.82 9.45 -5.39
CA LEU A 151 -6.10 9.46 -6.08
C LEU A 151 -7.20 9.87 -5.10
N SER A 152 -7.78 11.04 -5.30
CA SER A 152 -8.95 11.50 -4.56
C SER A 152 -10.22 11.40 -5.42
N GLY A 153 -11.31 11.01 -4.81
CA GLY A 153 -12.60 10.89 -5.48
C GLY A 153 -13.70 10.54 -4.50
N GLU A 154 -14.94 10.77 -4.89
CA GLU A 154 -16.12 10.52 -4.06
C GLU A 154 -16.26 9.03 -3.71
N THR A 155 -16.93 8.75 -2.59
CA THR A 155 -17.30 7.38 -2.20
C THR A 155 -18.24 6.77 -3.25
N GLY A 156 -18.00 5.52 -3.62
CA GLY A 156 -18.83 4.83 -4.61
C GLY A 156 -18.45 5.10 -6.07
N CYS A 157 -17.48 5.97 -6.38
CA CYS A 157 -17.04 6.19 -7.77
C CYS A 157 -16.24 5.03 -8.37
N GLY A 158 -15.91 3.99 -7.58
CA GLY A 158 -15.25 2.77 -8.05
C GLY A 158 -13.74 2.69 -7.77
N LYS A 159 -13.15 3.56 -6.95
CA LYS A 159 -11.68 3.55 -6.68
C LYS A 159 -11.15 2.20 -6.27
N SER A 160 -11.70 1.64 -5.20
CA SER A 160 -11.21 0.41 -4.56
C SER A 160 -11.30 -0.84 -5.44
N THR A 161 -12.23 -0.86 -6.41
CA THR A 161 -12.38 -1.97 -7.35
C THR A 161 -11.66 -1.72 -8.67
N GLN A 162 -11.84 -0.53 -9.27
CA GLN A 162 -11.44 -0.28 -10.65
C GLN A 162 -9.97 0.10 -10.79
N LEU A 163 -9.41 0.93 -9.89
CA LEU A 163 -8.01 1.31 -9.97
C LEU A 163 -7.07 0.10 -9.96
N PRO A 164 -7.19 -0.85 -9.00
CA PRO A 164 -6.33 -2.04 -8.98
C PRO A 164 -6.53 -2.91 -10.23
N ALA A 165 -7.78 -3.04 -10.69
CA ALA A 165 -8.12 -3.77 -11.89
C ALA A 165 -7.48 -3.16 -13.14
N TYR A 166 -7.56 -1.84 -13.33
CA TYR A 166 -6.94 -1.14 -14.47
C TYR A 166 -5.44 -1.34 -14.52
N LEU A 167 -4.75 -1.25 -13.37
CA LEU A 167 -3.30 -1.48 -13.31
C LEU A 167 -2.93 -2.91 -13.68
N MET A 168 -3.69 -3.90 -13.19
CA MET A 168 -3.49 -5.30 -13.53
C MET A 168 -3.72 -5.56 -15.01
N GLU A 169 -4.85 -5.09 -15.55
CA GLU A 169 -5.23 -5.23 -16.95
C GLU A 169 -4.18 -4.63 -17.90
N ASP A 170 -3.70 -3.44 -17.58
CA ASP A 170 -2.70 -2.73 -18.37
C ASP A 170 -1.36 -3.48 -18.39
N CYS A 171 -0.88 -3.93 -17.22
CA CYS A 171 0.33 -4.75 -17.14
C CYS A 171 0.19 -6.05 -17.94
N LEU A 172 -0.92 -6.77 -17.79
CA LEU A 172 -1.17 -8.03 -18.49
C LEU A 172 -1.28 -7.82 -19.99
N ALA A 173 -1.95 -6.75 -20.44
CA ALA A 173 -2.06 -6.42 -21.87
C ALA A 173 -0.70 -6.13 -22.52
N ARG A 174 0.24 -5.54 -21.76
CA ARG A 174 1.63 -5.33 -22.20
C ARG A 174 2.52 -6.56 -22.04
N GLY A 175 2.01 -7.64 -21.47
CA GLY A 175 2.79 -8.83 -21.15
C GLY A 175 3.79 -8.59 -20.00
N GLU A 176 3.61 -7.55 -19.21
CA GLU A 176 4.48 -7.21 -18.09
C GLU A 176 4.06 -7.99 -16.84
N PRO A 177 4.99 -8.70 -16.17
CA PRO A 177 4.68 -9.35 -14.92
C PRO A 177 4.36 -8.31 -13.86
N CYS A 178 3.20 -8.46 -13.20
CA CYS A 178 2.78 -7.59 -12.12
C CYS A 178 2.37 -8.40 -10.90
N LYS A 179 2.52 -7.81 -9.73
CA LYS A 179 1.99 -8.27 -8.47
C LYS A 179 1.58 -7.06 -7.65
N ILE A 180 0.29 -6.90 -7.46
CA ILE A 180 -0.35 -5.71 -6.90
C ILE A 180 -0.96 -6.09 -5.55
N TYR A 181 -0.59 -5.37 -4.51
CA TYR A 181 -1.23 -5.48 -3.20
C TYR A 181 -2.09 -4.25 -2.93
N VAL A 182 -3.33 -4.47 -2.52
CA VAL A 182 -4.26 -3.43 -2.05
C VAL A 182 -4.45 -3.63 -0.56
N THR A 183 -4.16 -2.60 0.24
CA THR A 183 -4.35 -2.68 1.68
C THR A 183 -5.71 -2.16 2.08
N GLU A 184 -6.39 -2.94 2.90
CA GLU A 184 -7.70 -2.63 3.45
C GLU A 184 -7.63 -2.58 4.99
N PRO A 185 -8.26 -1.61 5.64
CA PRO A 185 -8.28 -1.57 7.10
C PRO A 185 -9.13 -2.69 7.71
N ARG A 186 -10.11 -3.19 6.96
CA ARG A 186 -11.10 -4.16 7.45
C ARG A 186 -11.01 -5.48 6.71
N ARG A 187 -11.06 -6.59 7.47
CA ARG A 187 -11.02 -7.96 6.91
C ARG A 187 -12.15 -8.23 5.91
N ILE A 188 -13.37 -7.80 6.24
CA ILE A 188 -14.56 -8.02 5.40
C ILE A 188 -14.42 -7.25 4.08
N SER A 189 -13.89 -6.02 4.09
CA SER A 189 -13.64 -5.23 2.88
C SER A 189 -12.66 -5.96 1.96
N ALA A 190 -11.53 -6.46 2.48
CA ALA A 190 -10.55 -7.17 1.69
C ALA A 190 -11.14 -8.40 0.97
N ILE A 191 -11.96 -9.20 1.68
CA ILE A 191 -12.63 -10.37 1.08
C ILE A 191 -13.64 -9.94 0.02
N SER A 192 -14.54 -9.01 0.38
CA SER A 192 -15.64 -8.59 -0.51
C SER A 192 -15.12 -7.93 -1.79
N LEU A 193 -14.06 -7.11 -1.68
CA LEU A 193 -13.43 -6.48 -2.83
C LEU A 193 -12.73 -7.52 -3.72
N ALA A 194 -12.02 -8.49 -3.14
CA ALA A 194 -11.42 -9.58 -3.90
C ALA A 194 -12.47 -10.38 -4.67
N GLU A 195 -13.57 -10.77 -4.02
CA GLU A 195 -14.67 -11.47 -4.66
C GLU A 195 -15.33 -10.64 -5.76
N ARG A 196 -15.56 -9.36 -5.50
CA ARG A 196 -16.16 -8.44 -6.46
C ARG A 196 -15.29 -8.28 -7.70
N VAL A 197 -14.00 -8.01 -7.53
CA VAL A 197 -13.07 -7.83 -8.65
C VAL A 197 -12.84 -9.14 -9.42
N SER A 198 -12.77 -10.28 -8.74
CA SER A 198 -12.73 -11.59 -9.39
C SER A 198 -13.92 -11.79 -10.34
N GLN A 199 -15.14 -11.47 -9.89
CA GLN A 199 -16.34 -11.51 -10.74
C GLN A 199 -16.24 -10.52 -11.91
N GLU A 200 -15.74 -9.31 -11.67
CA GLU A 200 -15.54 -8.29 -12.71
C GLU A 200 -14.48 -8.70 -13.76
N MET A 201 -13.54 -9.55 -13.37
CA MET A 201 -12.57 -10.17 -14.29
C MET A 201 -13.17 -11.36 -15.07
N GLY A 202 -14.46 -11.61 -14.95
CA GLY A 202 -15.14 -12.73 -15.62
C GLY A 202 -14.80 -14.10 -15.04
N GLU A 203 -14.29 -14.16 -13.82
CA GLU A 203 -13.98 -15.41 -13.14
C GLU A 203 -15.25 -16.09 -12.60
N ALA A 204 -15.18 -17.41 -12.43
CA ALA A 204 -16.29 -18.17 -11.88
C ALA A 204 -16.62 -17.73 -10.44
N PRO A 205 -17.87 -17.78 -9.99
CA PRO A 205 -18.20 -17.49 -8.59
C PRO A 205 -17.38 -18.36 -7.62
N ARG A 206 -16.85 -17.75 -6.56
CA ARG A 206 -16.02 -18.41 -5.55
C ARG A 206 -14.69 -18.97 -6.07
N SER A 207 -14.15 -18.42 -7.15
CA SER A 207 -12.86 -18.84 -7.72
C SER A 207 -11.67 -18.12 -7.09
N VAL A 208 -11.90 -17.12 -6.25
CA VAL A 208 -10.81 -16.36 -5.58
C VAL A 208 -9.83 -17.32 -4.90
N GLY A 209 -8.54 -17.17 -5.19
CA GLY A 209 -7.49 -18.02 -4.66
C GLY A 209 -7.34 -19.39 -5.34
N SER A 210 -8.15 -19.73 -6.34
CA SER A 210 -7.91 -20.91 -7.18
C SER A 210 -6.64 -20.74 -8.02
N ALA A 211 -6.13 -21.84 -8.57
CA ALA A 211 -4.94 -21.80 -9.43
C ALA A 211 -5.10 -20.92 -10.67
N GLU A 212 -6.33 -20.75 -11.16
CA GLU A 212 -6.65 -19.98 -12.37
C GLU A 212 -7.05 -18.54 -12.10
N SER A 213 -7.30 -18.18 -10.82
CA SER A 213 -7.73 -16.85 -10.44
C SER A 213 -6.57 -15.85 -10.48
N LEU A 214 -6.83 -14.67 -11.04
CA LEU A 214 -5.92 -13.53 -11.02
C LEU A 214 -6.03 -12.74 -9.71
N VAL A 215 -7.08 -12.97 -8.92
CA VAL A 215 -7.39 -12.24 -7.71
C VAL A 215 -7.27 -13.16 -6.50
N GLY A 216 -6.69 -12.62 -5.44
CA GLY A 216 -6.58 -13.29 -4.15
C GLY A 216 -6.83 -12.34 -2.99
N TYR A 217 -6.90 -12.88 -1.78
CA TYR A 217 -6.88 -12.09 -0.57
C TYR A 217 -6.01 -12.71 0.52
N ALA A 218 -5.52 -11.85 1.43
CA ALA A 218 -4.77 -12.25 2.61
C ALA A 218 -5.21 -11.43 3.82
N ILE A 219 -5.77 -12.11 4.80
CA ILE A 219 -6.20 -11.52 6.06
C ILE A 219 -5.59 -12.29 7.22
N ARG A 220 -5.74 -11.80 8.44
CA ARG A 220 -5.22 -12.49 9.61
C ARG A 220 -5.84 -13.89 9.73
N LEU A 221 -4.98 -14.91 9.78
CA LEU A 221 -5.30 -16.35 9.92
C LEU A 221 -5.94 -17.00 8.68
N GLU A 222 -6.11 -16.26 7.58
CA GLU A 222 -6.70 -16.80 6.37
C GLU A 222 -6.07 -16.16 5.13
N SER A 223 -5.73 -16.98 4.14
CA SER A 223 -5.16 -16.51 2.88
C SER A 223 -5.67 -17.40 1.75
N GLN A 224 -6.19 -16.78 0.71
CA GLN A 224 -6.57 -17.43 -0.52
C GLN A 224 -5.88 -16.72 -1.70
N ILE A 225 -4.68 -17.19 -2.01
CA ILE A 225 -3.84 -16.66 -3.09
C ILE A 225 -3.47 -17.82 -4.01
N GLY A 226 -4.04 -17.83 -5.21
CA GLY A 226 -3.72 -18.81 -6.24
C GLY A 226 -2.34 -18.58 -6.86
N ALA A 227 -1.82 -19.58 -7.56
CA ALA A 227 -0.51 -19.50 -8.22
C ALA A 227 -0.45 -18.36 -9.27
N ASN A 228 -1.56 -18.08 -9.93
CA ASN A 228 -1.68 -17.04 -10.94
C ASN A 228 -2.16 -15.69 -10.40
N ALA A 229 -2.35 -15.55 -9.08
CA ALA A 229 -2.83 -14.32 -8.48
C ALA A 229 -1.86 -13.14 -8.74
N ARG A 230 -2.38 -12.08 -9.33
CA ARG A 230 -1.68 -10.84 -9.66
C ARG A 230 -2.16 -9.66 -8.82
N LEU A 231 -3.40 -9.71 -8.36
CA LEU A 231 -4.02 -8.70 -7.53
C LEU A 231 -4.45 -9.33 -6.20
N ILE A 232 -3.91 -8.83 -5.11
CA ILE A 232 -4.15 -9.37 -3.77
C ILE A 232 -4.68 -8.26 -2.87
N TYR A 233 -5.90 -8.44 -2.35
CA TYR A 233 -6.45 -7.60 -1.29
C TYR A 233 -6.01 -8.14 0.07
N ALA A 234 -5.36 -7.29 0.87
CA ALA A 234 -4.83 -7.72 2.14
C ALA A 234 -5.13 -6.71 3.25
N THR A 235 -5.26 -7.19 4.48
CA THR A 235 -5.31 -6.24 5.60
C THR A 235 -3.95 -5.58 5.81
N THR A 236 -3.95 -4.31 6.23
CA THR A 236 -2.75 -3.48 6.41
C THR A 236 -1.69 -4.19 7.24
N GLY A 237 -2.09 -4.83 8.35
CA GLY A 237 -1.16 -5.58 9.21
C GLY A 237 -0.51 -6.80 8.54
N ILE A 238 -1.14 -7.41 7.53
CA ILE A 238 -0.53 -8.50 6.74
C ILE A 238 0.56 -7.94 5.83
N VAL A 239 0.28 -6.83 5.12
CA VAL A 239 1.27 -6.21 4.24
C VAL A 239 2.48 -5.72 5.03
N LEU A 240 2.27 -5.14 6.22
CA LEU A 240 3.37 -4.77 7.12
C LEU A 240 4.28 -5.96 7.45
N ARG A 241 3.71 -7.12 7.82
CA ARG A 241 4.50 -8.34 8.10
C ARG A 241 5.25 -8.85 6.87
N MET A 242 4.65 -8.73 5.69
CA MET A 242 5.31 -9.14 4.44
C MET A 242 6.48 -8.22 4.10
N LEU A 243 6.37 -6.91 4.39
CA LEU A 243 7.48 -5.96 4.26
C LEU A 243 8.65 -6.29 5.18
N GLU A 244 8.38 -6.79 6.40
CA GLU A 244 9.41 -7.23 7.35
C GLU A 244 10.19 -8.45 6.84
N SER A 245 9.53 -9.36 6.14
CA SER A 245 10.08 -10.67 5.73
C SER A 245 10.74 -10.70 4.35
N SER A 246 10.91 -9.56 3.67
CA SER A 246 11.45 -9.46 2.30
C SER A 246 10.66 -10.27 1.25
N VAL A 247 9.43 -10.68 1.57
CA VAL A 247 8.55 -11.44 0.66
C VAL A 247 8.02 -10.57 -0.48
N LEU A 248 8.16 -9.24 -0.35
CA LEU A 248 7.65 -8.28 -1.35
C LEU A 248 8.63 -7.94 -2.48
N ASP A 249 9.69 -8.72 -2.67
CA ASP A 249 10.65 -8.47 -3.75
C ASP A 249 10.01 -8.52 -5.14
N ASP A 250 8.94 -9.32 -5.32
CA ASP A 250 8.21 -9.45 -6.58
C ASP A 250 7.09 -8.42 -6.75
N VAL A 251 6.75 -7.68 -5.70
CA VAL A 251 5.65 -6.72 -5.72
C VAL A 251 6.00 -5.51 -6.57
N THR A 252 5.05 -5.15 -7.45
CA THR A 252 5.19 -4.04 -8.38
C THR A 252 4.46 -2.80 -7.94
N HIS A 253 3.29 -2.99 -7.33
CA HIS A 253 2.42 -1.91 -6.90
C HIS A 253 1.90 -2.19 -5.50
N ILE A 254 1.86 -1.16 -4.68
CA ILE A 254 1.16 -1.17 -3.39
C ILE A 254 0.14 -0.03 -3.42
N ILE A 255 -1.12 -0.40 -3.23
CA ILE A 255 -2.23 0.54 -3.17
C ILE A 255 -2.70 0.59 -1.73
N VAL A 256 -2.66 1.77 -1.12
CA VAL A 256 -3.15 1.98 0.24
C VAL A 256 -4.51 2.63 0.16
N ASP A 257 -5.55 1.85 0.43
CA ASP A 257 -6.93 2.32 0.43
C ASP A 257 -7.34 2.89 1.78
N GLU A 258 -8.35 3.74 1.78
CA GLU A 258 -8.93 4.39 2.96
C GLU A 258 -7.87 5.11 3.83
N VAL A 259 -6.89 5.75 3.19
CA VAL A 259 -5.80 6.48 3.90
C VAL A 259 -6.35 7.52 4.87
N HIS A 260 -7.53 8.08 4.58
CA HIS A 260 -8.18 9.09 5.39
C HIS A 260 -8.68 8.57 6.76
N GLU A 261 -8.83 7.25 6.95
CA GLU A 261 -9.19 6.67 8.25
C GLU A 261 -8.08 6.87 9.30
N ARG A 262 -6.82 7.12 8.88
CA ARG A 262 -5.68 7.43 9.74
C ARG A 262 -5.49 6.39 10.85
N SER A 263 -5.65 5.10 10.52
CA SER A 263 -5.35 4.03 11.49
C SER A 263 -3.85 3.99 11.79
N ILE A 264 -3.49 3.54 12.99
CA ILE A 264 -2.08 3.38 13.39
C ILE A 264 -1.33 2.49 12.40
N GLU A 265 -1.93 1.38 11.98
CA GLU A 265 -1.33 0.47 11.03
C GLU A 265 -1.12 1.12 9.66
N SER A 266 -2.07 1.94 9.18
CA SER A 266 -1.94 2.66 7.91
C SER A 266 -0.86 3.73 7.97
N ASP A 267 -0.82 4.53 9.04
CA ASP A 267 0.22 5.56 9.23
C ASP A 267 1.62 4.92 9.33
N PHE A 268 1.72 3.79 10.02
CA PHE A 268 2.97 3.04 10.10
C PHE A 268 3.39 2.47 8.74
N LEU A 269 2.44 1.92 7.98
CA LEU A 269 2.70 1.44 6.63
C LEU A 269 3.25 2.56 5.74
N LEU A 270 2.68 3.76 5.80
CA LEU A 270 3.17 4.90 5.02
C LEU A 270 4.61 5.28 5.36
N ILE A 271 5.02 5.20 6.64
CA ILE A 271 6.40 5.44 7.06
C ILE A 271 7.34 4.39 6.44
N VAL A 272 6.96 3.12 6.51
CA VAL A 272 7.75 2.02 5.94
C VAL A 272 7.85 2.14 4.43
N LEU A 273 6.74 2.43 3.74
CA LEU A 273 6.72 2.65 2.29
C LEU A 273 7.59 3.83 1.87
N LYS A 274 7.56 4.93 2.62
CA LYS A 274 8.43 6.09 2.37
C LYS A 274 9.91 5.72 2.42
N THR A 275 10.32 4.86 3.33
CA THR A 275 11.70 4.37 3.39
C THR A 275 12.01 3.43 2.22
N LEU A 276 11.08 2.51 1.92
CA LEU A 276 11.23 1.52 0.85
C LEU A 276 11.33 2.15 -0.55
N MET A 277 10.69 3.28 -0.78
CA MET A 277 10.76 4.01 -2.06
C MET A 277 12.19 4.36 -2.48
N HIS A 278 13.07 4.65 -1.53
CA HIS A 278 14.48 4.96 -1.83
C HIS A 278 15.26 3.71 -2.22
N GLU A 279 14.88 2.54 -1.69
CA GLU A 279 15.52 1.25 -1.98
C GLU A 279 14.95 0.59 -3.24
N ARG A 280 13.66 0.86 -3.55
CA ARG A 280 12.89 0.27 -4.63
C ARG A 280 12.27 1.35 -5.53
N PRO A 281 13.07 2.00 -6.40
CA PRO A 281 12.57 3.03 -7.33
C PRO A 281 11.58 2.46 -8.37
N ASP A 282 11.56 1.14 -8.57
CA ASP A 282 10.63 0.41 -9.43
C ASP A 282 9.25 0.17 -8.81
N LEU A 283 9.14 0.29 -7.48
CA LEU A 283 7.88 0.10 -6.76
C LEU A 283 6.96 1.31 -6.96
N LYS A 284 5.74 1.06 -7.39
CA LYS A 284 4.69 2.07 -7.52
C LYS A 284 3.79 2.06 -6.29
N ILE A 285 3.47 3.24 -5.78
CA ILE A 285 2.62 3.40 -4.60
C ILE A 285 1.45 4.29 -4.98
N VAL A 286 0.24 3.84 -4.69
CA VAL A 286 -0.98 4.63 -4.87
C VAL A 286 -1.68 4.77 -3.54
N LEU A 287 -2.06 6.00 -3.19
CA LEU A 287 -2.81 6.33 -1.99
C LEU A 287 -4.23 6.77 -2.38
N MET A 288 -5.28 6.21 -1.75
CA MET A 288 -6.66 6.59 -2.05
C MET A 288 -7.58 6.54 -0.80
#